data_cd2cfa0bc24b0abed586a8bb51dc422f
#
_entry.id   cd2cfa0bc24b0abed586a8bb51dc422f
#
_cell.length_a   1.000
_cell.length_b   1.000
_cell.length_c   1.000
_cell.angle_alpha   90.00
_cell.angle_beta   90.00
_cell.angle_gamma   90.00
#
_symmetry.space_group_name_H-M   'P 1'
#
loop_
_entity.id
_entity.type
_entity.pdbx_description
1 polymer ?
#
loop_
_entity_poly.entity_id
_entity_poly.type
_entity_poly.pdbx_seq_one_letter_code
_entity_poly.pdbx_strand_id
1 'polypeptide(L)'
;MCSSDLFWSEVQEDYRAVGFPGAPPPPPEQIGKWHFPDQARAYFDEVASFRYPFQWSYTAADYLAQLATQSGTRALGPARADEFLARVRDRLDAMGSPHLTATFVGQLAIAVRHSPS
;
A
#
# COMPACT_ATOMS: atom_id res chain seq x y z
N MET A 1 9.77 19.85 -1.34
CA MET A 1 9.53 18.42 -1.69
C MET A 1 9.86 17.56 -0.48
N CYS A 2 8.97 16.67 -0.11
CA CYS A 2 9.20 15.76 0.99
C CYS A 2 10.15 14.65 0.55
N SER A 3 11.19 14.34 1.36
CA SER A 3 12.14 13.27 1.05
C SER A 3 11.46 11.90 0.93
N SER A 4 10.33 11.72 1.60
CA SER A 4 9.55 10.48 1.52
C SER A 4 8.98 10.26 0.11
N ASP A 5 8.57 11.32 -0.59
CA ASP A 5 8.05 11.18 -1.95
C ASP A 5 9.09 10.59 -2.90
N LEU A 6 10.34 11.06 -2.77
CA LEU A 6 11.45 10.53 -3.55
C LEU A 6 11.71 9.05 -3.20
N PHE A 7 11.69 8.71 -1.93
CA PHE A 7 11.86 7.32 -1.49
C PHE A 7 10.79 6.41 -2.10
N TRP A 8 9.52 6.80 -2.03
CA TRP A 8 8.43 5.98 -2.57
C TRP A 8 8.54 5.76 -4.08
N SER A 9 9.08 6.75 -4.79
CA SER A 9 9.33 6.64 -6.22
C SER A 9 10.52 5.71 -6.50
N GLU A 10 11.62 5.88 -5.80
CA GLU A 10 12.86 5.15 -6.05
C GLU A 10 12.80 3.69 -5.60
N VAL A 11 12.07 3.40 -4.52
CA VAL A 11 11.98 2.03 -3.99
C VAL A 11 11.33 1.06 -4.98
N GLN A 12 10.61 1.57 -5.98
CA GLN A 12 10.03 0.73 -7.02
C GLN A 12 11.09 -0.06 -7.79
N GLU A 13 12.31 0.46 -7.89
CA GLU A 13 13.42 -0.27 -8.50
C GLU A 13 13.77 -1.53 -7.71
N ASP A 14 13.68 -1.46 -6.40
CA ASP A 14 13.98 -2.61 -5.52
C ASP A 14 12.92 -3.71 -5.70
N TYR A 15 11.66 -3.32 -5.85
CA TYR A 15 10.59 -4.28 -6.16
C TYR A 15 10.86 -4.98 -7.49
N ARG A 16 11.23 -4.24 -8.51
CA ARG A 16 11.51 -4.81 -9.85
C ARG A 16 12.73 -5.72 -9.82
N ALA A 17 13.77 -5.32 -9.11
CA ALA A 17 15.04 -6.05 -9.08
C ALA A 17 14.89 -7.47 -8.52
N VAL A 18 13.98 -7.68 -7.58
CA VAL A 18 13.74 -9.00 -6.99
C VAL A 18 12.57 -9.75 -7.64
N GLY A 19 11.96 -9.16 -8.66
CA GLY A 19 10.81 -9.78 -9.33
C GLY A 19 9.52 -9.76 -8.52
N PHE A 20 9.33 -8.73 -7.70
CA PHE A 20 8.12 -8.59 -6.90
C PHE A 20 6.91 -8.45 -7.84
N PRO A 21 5.87 -9.29 -7.67
CA PRO A 21 4.72 -9.28 -8.58
C PRO A 21 3.83 -8.05 -8.37
N GLY A 22 3.16 -7.65 -9.46
CA GLY A 22 2.18 -6.59 -9.42
C GLY A 22 2.70 -5.25 -9.87
N ALA A 23 1.77 -4.35 -10.16
CA ALA A 23 2.06 -2.98 -10.53
C ALA A 23 2.24 -2.11 -9.28
N PRO A 24 2.97 -0.99 -9.37
CA PRO A 24 3.03 -0.04 -8.27
C PRO A 24 1.61 0.46 -7.93
N PRO A 25 1.34 0.76 -6.66
CA PRO A 25 0.04 1.33 -6.31
C PRO A 25 -0.14 2.71 -6.95
N PRO A 26 -1.38 3.09 -7.29
CA PRO A 26 -1.63 4.41 -7.84
C PRO A 26 -1.35 5.50 -6.79
N PRO A 27 -1.01 6.73 -7.22
CA PRO A 27 -0.88 7.85 -6.28
C PRO A 27 -2.20 8.06 -5.51
N PRO A 28 -2.12 8.54 -4.25
CA PRO A 28 -3.33 8.71 -3.43
C PRO A 28 -4.41 9.57 -4.06
N GLU A 29 -4.04 10.58 -4.83
CA GLU A 29 -4.99 11.47 -5.51
C GLU A 29 -5.77 10.77 -6.62
N GLN A 30 -5.29 9.64 -7.11
CA GLN A 30 -5.98 8.82 -8.12
C GLN A 30 -6.89 7.76 -7.50
N ILE A 31 -6.81 7.55 -6.19
CA ILE A 31 -7.66 6.59 -5.49
C ILE A 31 -8.97 7.28 -5.12
N GLY A 32 -10.02 6.94 -5.82
CA GLY A 32 -11.35 7.49 -5.57
C GLY A 32 -12.10 6.73 -4.49
N LYS A 33 -13.41 6.96 -4.43
CA LYS A 33 -14.30 6.20 -3.57
C LYS A 33 -14.43 4.79 -4.09
N TRP A 34 -14.54 3.82 -3.19
CA TRP A 34 -14.81 2.44 -3.56
C TRP A 34 -16.31 2.21 -3.66
N HIS A 35 -16.72 1.46 -4.65
CA HIS A 35 -18.10 1.09 -4.85
C HIS A 35 -18.24 -0.42 -4.95
N PHE A 36 -19.35 -0.95 -4.50
CA PHE A 36 -19.62 -2.37 -4.62
C PHE A 36 -19.70 -2.77 -6.09
N PRO A 37 -19.21 -3.97 -6.46
CA PRO A 37 -19.33 -4.45 -7.83
C PRO A 37 -20.78 -4.64 -8.24
N ASP A 38 -21.04 -4.55 -9.54
CA ASP A 38 -22.40 -4.63 -10.07
C ASP A 38 -23.16 -5.90 -9.66
N GLN A 39 -22.43 -7.01 -9.52
CA GLN A 39 -23.03 -8.27 -9.08
C GLN A 39 -23.69 -8.16 -7.70
N ALA A 40 -23.16 -7.31 -6.84
CA ALA A 40 -23.70 -7.12 -5.50
C ALA A 40 -25.07 -6.43 -5.50
N ARG A 41 -25.40 -5.71 -6.57
CA ARG A 41 -26.68 -4.99 -6.68
C ARG A 41 -27.89 -5.92 -6.68
N ALA A 42 -27.70 -7.19 -7.01
CA ALA A 42 -28.77 -8.17 -6.93
C ALA A 42 -29.22 -8.43 -5.48
N TYR A 43 -28.35 -8.14 -4.50
CA TYR A 43 -28.59 -8.46 -3.09
C TYR A 43 -28.54 -7.25 -2.17
N PHE A 44 -27.88 -6.16 -2.59
CA PHE A 44 -27.62 -5.00 -1.76
C PHE A 44 -27.83 -3.71 -2.53
N ASP A 45 -28.28 -2.68 -1.81
CA ASP A 45 -28.31 -1.30 -2.33
C ASP A 45 -27.19 -0.51 -1.66
N GLU A 46 -26.29 0.05 -2.45
CA GLU A 46 -25.24 0.93 -1.93
C GLU A 46 -25.87 2.26 -1.53
N VAL A 47 -25.73 2.66 -0.27
CA VAL A 47 -26.35 3.87 0.25
C VAL A 47 -25.36 5.00 0.48
N ALA A 48 -24.07 4.68 0.63
CA ALA A 48 -23.04 5.70 0.85
C ALA A 48 -21.66 5.15 0.49
N SER A 49 -20.78 6.05 0.07
CA SER A 49 -19.37 5.73 -0.16
C SER A 49 -18.53 6.91 0.27
N PHE A 50 -17.44 6.62 0.98
CA PHE A 50 -16.59 7.63 1.57
C PHE A 50 -15.12 7.37 1.25
N ARG A 51 -14.36 8.45 1.21
CA ARG A 51 -12.93 8.42 0.98
C ARG A 51 -12.25 9.23 2.08
N TYR A 52 -11.27 8.61 2.76
CA TYR A 52 -10.57 9.22 3.88
C TYR A 52 -9.06 9.19 3.63
N PRO A 53 -8.46 10.27 3.11
CA PRO A 53 -7.00 10.35 3.04
C PRO A 53 -6.41 10.58 4.42
N PHE A 54 -5.30 9.90 4.72
CA PHE A 54 -4.59 10.10 5.97
C PHE A 54 -3.10 9.81 5.79
N GLN A 55 -2.29 10.33 6.69
CA GLN A 55 -0.85 10.12 6.67
C GLN A 55 -0.44 9.26 7.86
N TRP A 56 0.54 8.42 7.61
CA TRP A 56 1.16 7.57 8.63
C TRP A 56 2.66 7.73 8.56
N SER A 57 3.30 7.88 9.73
CA SER A 57 4.75 8.01 9.82
C SER A 57 5.36 6.72 10.34
N TYR A 58 6.45 6.30 9.72
CA TYR A 58 7.23 5.13 10.11
C TYR A 58 8.64 5.53 10.46
N THR A 59 9.26 4.84 11.42
CA THR A 59 10.72 4.79 11.48
C THR A 59 11.21 3.82 10.42
N ALA A 60 12.48 3.93 10.02
CA ALA A 60 13.06 3.01 9.05
C ALA A 60 12.97 1.56 9.55
N ALA A 61 13.24 1.33 10.84
CA ALA A 61 13.17 0.00 11.43
C ALA A 61 11.75 -0.58 11.39
N ASP A 62 10.74 0.24 11.72
CA ASP A 62 9.35 -0.19 11.69
C ASP A 62 8.90 -0.53 10.27
N TYR A 63 9.31 0.27 9.29
CA TYR A 63 8.97 0.02 7.89
C TYR A 63 9.56 -1.30 7.39
N LEU A 64 10.84 -1.56 7.71
CA LEU A 64 11.48 -2.83 7.34
C LEU A 64 10.80 -4.02 8.01
N ALA A 65 10.45 -3.89 9.28
CA ALA A 65 9.73 -4.95 10.02
C ALA A 65 8.37 -5.24 9.37
N GLN A 66 7.66 -4.19 8.97
CA GLN A 66 6.37 -4.36 8.29
C GLN A 66 6.53 -5.07 6.95
N LEU A 67 7.54 -4.67 6.14
CA LEU A 67 7.80 -5.33 4.86
C LEU A 67 8.10 -6.81 5.03
N ALA A 68 8.86 -7.17 6.07
CA ALA A 68 9.20 -8.56 6.34
C ALA A 68 7.98 -9.44 6.62
N THR A 69 6.89 -8.86 7.11
CA THR A 69 5.66 -9.60 7.44
C THR A 69 4.67 -9.67 6.29
N GLN A 70 4.87 -8.91 5.21
CA GLN A 70 3.94 -8.87 4.10
C GLN A 70 3.97 -10.17 3.29
N SER A 71 2.80 -10.62 2.86
CA SER A 71 2.67 -11.86 2.10
C SER A 71 3.44 -11.82 0.77
N GLY A 72 3.47 -10.66 0.11
CA GLY A 72 4.23 -10.48 -1.13
C GLY A 72 5.73 -10.68 -0.92
N THR A 73 6.28 -10.16 0.17
CA THR A 73 7.68 -10.35 0.52
C THR A 73 7.97 -11.82 0.81
N ARG A 74 7.11 -12.47 1.58
CA ARG A 74 7.26 -13.89 1.92
C ARG A 74 7.16 -14.78 0.69
N ALA A 75 6.33 -14.42 -0.27
CA ALA A 75 6.15 -15.18 -1.50
C ALA A 75 7.39 -15.18 -2.39
N LEU A 76 8.33 -14.25 -2.19
CA LEU A 76 9.59 -14.22 -2.93
C LEU A 76 10.51 -15.41 -2.59
N GLY A 77 10.32 -16.03 -1.44
CA GLY A 77 11.22 -17.03 -0.90
C GLY A 77 12.35 -16.38 -0.06
N PRO A 78 13.03 -17.16 0.81
CA PRO A 78 13.99 -16.59 1.78
C PRO A 78 15.11 -15.76 1.15
N ALA A 79 15.75 -16.27 0.08
CA ALA A 79 16.89 -15.59 -0.53
C ALA A 79 16.50 -14.25 -1.16
N ARG A 80 15.42 -14.21 -1.92
CA ARG A 80 14.94 -12.97 -2.56
C ARG A 80 14.36 -12.00 -1.55
N ALA A 81 13.68 -12.50 -0.54
CA ALA A 81 13.16 -11.66 0.54
C ALA A 81 14.30 -10.96 1.26
N ASP A 82 15.37 -11.67 1.60
CA ASP A 82 16.56 -11.08 2.24
C ASP A 82 17.23 -10.04 1.35
N GLU A 83 17.35 -10.33 0.05
CA GLU A 83 17.89 -9.38 -0.92
C GLU A 83 17.04 -8.11 -1.00
N PHE A 84 15.71 -8.27 -1.07
CA PHE A 84 14.78 -7.16 -1.13
C PHE A 84 14.90 -6.27 0.12
N LEU A 85 14.88 -6.88 1.29
CA LEU A 85 14.99 -6.14 2.55
C LEU A 85 16.33 -5.43 2.69
N ALA A 86 17.42 -6.06 2.24
CA ALA A 86 18.74 -5.44 2.24
C ALA A 86 18.79 -4.21 1.31
N ARG A 87 18.20 -4.32 0.11
CA ARG A 87 18.13 -3.19 -0.82
C ARG A 87 17.34 -2.02 -0.24
N VAL A 88 16.21 -2.30 0.38
CA VAL A 88 15.38 -1.26 1.00
C VAL A 88 16.12 -0.61 2.17
N ARG A 89 16.80 -1.41 2.98
CA ARG A 89 17.62 -0.90 4.11
C ARG A 89 18.70 0.04 3.62
N ASP A 90 19.43 -0.35 2.57
CA ASP A 90 20.49 0.47 2.01
C ASP A 90 19.94 1.80 1.49
N ARG A 91 18.77 1.77 0.86
CA ARG A 91 18.12 2.97 0.35
C ARG A 91 17.68 3.90 1.49
N LEU A 92 17.15 3.34 2.56
CA LEU A 92 16.79 4.10 3.76
C LEU A 92 18.02 4.73 4.43
N ASP A 93 19.11 3.98 4.53
CA ASP A 93 20.36 4.48 5.10
C ASP A 93 20.92 5.64 4.27
N ALA A 94 20.86 5.52 2.93
CA ALA A 94 21.34 6.57 2.02
C ALA A 94 20.49 7.83 2.11
N MET A 95 19.22 7.71 2.44
CA MET A 95 18.31 8.84 2.58
C MET A 95 18.63 9.70 3.81
N GLY A 96 19.18 9.09 4.85
CA GLY A 96 19.60 9.81 6.05
C GLY A 96 18.47 10.34 6.92
N SER A 97 17.22 10.11 6.57
CA SER A 97 16.08 10.53 7.38
C SER A 97 15.63 9.38 8.27
N PRO A 98 15.38 9.62 9.57
CA PRO A 98 14.91 8.56 10.46
C PRO A 98 13.43 8.22 10.29
N HIS A 99 12.68 9.03 9.54
CA HIS A 99 11.23 8.88 9.41
C HIS A 99 10.79 8.87 7.95
N LEU A 100 9.79 8.03 7.67
CA LEU A 100 9.08 7.99 6.42
C LEU A 100 7.62 8.38 6.65
N THR A 101 7.06 9.17 5.74
CA THR A 101 5.64 9.50 5.76
C THR A 101 4.98 8.90 4.53
N ALA A 102 3.94 8.11 4.73
CA ALA A 102 3.13 7.55 3.66
C ALA A 102 1.73 8.12 3.72
N THR A 103 1.15 8.39 2.55
CA THR A 103 -0.24 8.81 2.44
C THR A 103 -1.07 7.61 2.02
N PHE A 104 -2.09 7.33 2.81
CA PHE A 104 -3.04 6.25 2.54
C PHE A 104 -4.41 6.82 2.27
N VAL A 105 -5.22 6.07 1.57
CA VAL A 105 -6.62 6.43 1.35
C VAL A 105 -7.47 5.29 1.89
N GLY A 106 -8.20 5.58 2.97
CA GLY A 106 -9.22 4.67 3.47
C GLY A 106 -10.46 4.80 2.60
N GLN A 107 -11.06 3.69 2.25
CA GLN A 107 -12.28 3.65 1.47
C GLN A 107 -13.34 2.91 2.27
N LEU A 108 -14.53 3.49 2.37
CA LEU A 108 -15.67 2.88 3.07
C LEU A 108 -16.89 2.96 2.18
N ALA A 109 -17.50 1.83 1.90
CA ALA A 109 -18.78 1.79 1.21
C ALA A 109 -19.78 1.06 2.09
N ILE A 110 -20.99 1.58 2.16
CA ILE A 110 -22.07 1.06 2.98
C ILE A 110 -23.21 0.62 2.06
N ALA A 111 -23.67 -0.60 2.24
CA ALA A 111 -24.79 -1.14 1.52
C ALA A 111 -25.81 -1.73 2.48
N VAL A 112 -27.08 -1.68 2.09
CA VAL A 112 -28.17 -2.27 2.83
C VAL A 112 -28.67 -3.48 2.05
N ARG A 113 -28.84 -4.60 2.74
CA ARG A 113 -29.36 -5.80 2.13
C ARG A 113 -30.81 -5.61 1.69
N HIS A 114 -31.14 -6.11 0.51
CA HIS A 114 -32.51 -6.10 0.03
C HIS A 114 -33.41 -6.87 1.00
N SER A 115 -34.56 -6.26 1.32
CA SER A 115 -35.54 -6.97 2.10
C SER A 115 -36.14 -8.10 1.26
N PRO A 116 -36.35 -9.29 1.84
CA PRO A 116 -37.03 -10.34 1.12
C PRO A 116 -38.47 -9.88 0.82
N SER A 117 -38.82 -9.96 -0.44
CA SER A 117 -40.21 -9.62 -0.88
C SER A 117 -41.07 -10.87 -0.91
#